data_fe49477412a2ee7a18bbafb6a948003a
#
_entry.id   fe49477412a2ee7a18bbafb6a948003a
#
_cell.length_a   1.000
_cell.length_b   1.000
_cell.length_c   1.000
_cell.angle_alpha   90.00
_cell.angle_beta   90.00
_cell.angle_gamma   90.00
#
_symmetry.space_group_name_H-M   'P 1'
#
loop_
_entity.id
_entity.type
_entity.pdbx_description
1 polymer ?
#
loop_
_entity_poly.entity_id
_entity_poly.type
_entity_poly.pdbx_seq_one_letter_code
_entity_poly.pdbx_strand_id
1 'polypeptide(L)'
;MKKEIENREDLYLLVSKFYVKLLKDDNIKHFFDDMVKENTLEDHLQILVDFWDNILFYTGAYRRNAMRPHLLLNQTKPLQKEHFKIWLNHFNNTLDENFTGQLVHAAKTRAQSIAMVMELKVNQL
;
A
#
# COMPACT_ATOMS: atom_id res chain seq x y z
N MET A 1 -1.06 -23.03 -7.96
CA MET A 1 0.16 -22.44 -8.50
C MET A 1 0.00 -20.91 -8.58
N LYS A 2 1.03 -20.19 -8.20
CA LYS A 2 1.01 -18.73 -8.23
C LYS A 2 1.22 -18.26 -9.68
N LYS A 3 0.57 -17.17 -10.03
CA LYS A 3 0.68 -16.58 -11.37
C LYS A 3 1.42 -15.25 -11.30
N GLU A 4 1.80 -14.72 -12.45
CA GLU A 4 2.36 -13.38 -12.53
C GLU A 4 1.24 -12.34 -12.46
N ILE A 5 1.60 -11.11 -12.06
CA ILE A 5 0.68 -9.97 -12.09
C ILE A 5 0.52 -9.54 -13.55
N GLU A 6 -0.72 -9.53 -14.05
CA GLU A 6 -0.96 -9.29 -15.47
C GLU A 6 -1.88 -8.10 -15.76
N ASN A 7 -2.78 -7.76 -14.82
CA ASN A 7 -3.83 -6.78 -15.10
C ASN A 7 -4.34 -6.12 -13.82
N ARG A 8 -5.31 -5.21 -13.99
CA ARG A 8 -5.90 -4.48 -12.86
C ARG A 8 -6.63 -5.39 -11.87
N GLU A 9 -7.23 -6.48 -12.35
CA GLU A 9 -7.90 -7.43 -11.46
C GLU A 9 -6.91 -8.07 -10.50
N ASP A 10 -5.71 -8.39 -10.97
CA ASP A 10 -4.64 -8.91 -10.13
C ASP A 10 -4.20 -7.87 -9.10
N LEU A 11 -4.11 -6.61 -9.50
CA LEU A 11 -3.75 -5.53 -8.59
C LEU A 11 -4.84 -5.31 -7.54
N TYR A 12 -6.10 -5.43 -7.92
CA TYR A 12 -7.20 -5.33 -6.96
C TYR A 12 -7.14 -6.48 -5.94
N LEU A 13 -6.87 -7.70 -6.42
CA LEU A 13 -6.66 -8.85 -5.52
C LEU A 13 -5.53 -8.57 -4.53
N LEU A 14 -4.42 -8.06 -5.03
CA LEU A 14 -3.26 -7.72 -4.21
C LEU A 14 -3.63 -6.73 -3.10
N VAL A 15 -4.18 -5.58 -3.48
CA VAL A 15 -4.45 -4.51 -2.50
C VAL A 15 -5.57 -4.89 -1.53
N SER A 16 -6.59 -5.61 -1.99
CA SER A 16 -7.67 -6.02 -1.10
C SER A 16 -7.21 -7.06 -0.07
N LYS A 17 -6.42 -8.04 -0.47
CA LYS A 17 -5.86 -9.03 0.47
C LYS A 17 -4.86 -8.39 1.42
N PHE A 18 -4.08 -7.45 0.93
CA PHE A 18 -3.15 -6.68 1.75
C PHE A 18 -3.90 -5.92 2.85
N TYR A 19 -5.00 -5.24 2.49
CA TYR A 19 -5.79 -4.48 3.47
C TYR A 19 -6.51 -5.37 4.48
N VAL A 20 -6.89 -6.60 4.11
CA VAL A 20 -7.41 -7.55 5.09
C VAL A 20 -6.40 -7.77 6.21
N LYS A 21 -5.11 -7.89 5.88
CA LYS A 21 -4.05 -8.04 6.88
C LYS A 21 -3.87 -6.78 7.72
N LEU A 22 -3.86 -5.61 7.10
CA LEU A 22 -3.69 -4.34 7.81
C LEU A 22 -4.81 -4.10 8.81
N LEU A 23 -6.05 -4.39 8.41
CA LEU A 23 -7.22 -4.16 9.26
C LEU A 23 -7.33 -5.15 10.42
N LYS A 24 -6.60 -6.26 10.36
CA LYS A 24 -6.55 -7.26 11.44
C LYS A 24 -5.35 -7.08 12.36
N ASP A 25 -4.39 -6.23 11.99
CA ASP A 25 -3.17 -6.05 12.77
C ASP A 25 -3.37 -4.93 13.80
N ASP A 26 -3.37 -5.29 15.08
CA ASP A 26 -3.62 -4.36 16.18
C ASP A 26 -2.59 -3.23 16.24
N ASN A 27 -1.41 -3.42 15.67
CA ASN A 27 -0.36 -2.41 15.70
C ASN A 27 -0.53 -1.32 14.64
N ILE A 28 -1.36 -1.56 13.61
CA ILE A 28 -1.46 -0.63 12.48
C ILE A 28 -2.90 -0.30 12.10
N LYS A 29 -3.88 -1.08 12.53
CA LYS A 29 -5.28 -0.92 12.08
C LYS A 29 -5.87 0.44 12.43
N HIS A 30 -5.39 1.09 13.49
CA HIS A 30 -5.93 2.39 13.92
C HIS A 30 -5.77 3.49 12.86
N PHE A 31 -4.80 3.36 11.96
CA PHE A 31 -4.62 4.33 10.88
C PHE A 31 -5.78 4.30 9.87
N PHE A 32 -6.56 3.23 9.86
CA PHE A 32 -7.62 3.02 8.88
C PHE A 32 -9.02 3.14 9.47
N ASP A 33 -9.13 3.56 10.75
CA ASP A 33 -10.42 3.67 11.44
C ASP A 33 -11.41 4.57 10.70
N ASP A 34 -10.94 5.71 10.21
CA ASP A 34 -11.80 6.67 9.53
C ASP A 34 -12.33 6.11 8.21
N MET A 35 -11.51 5.37 7.48
CA MET A 35 -11.95 4.72 6.24
C MET A 35 -13.08 3.71 6.49
N VAL A 36 -12.95 2.95 7.57
CA VAL A 36 -13.96 1.95 7.93
C VAL A 36 -15.25 2.65 8.36
N LYS A 37 -15.16 3.67 9.23
CA LYS A 37 -16.32 4.41 9.73
C LYS A 37 -17.05 5.15 8.62
N GLU A 38 -16.31 5.74 7.69
CA GLU A 38 -16.87 6.54 6.61
C GLU A 38 -17.22 5.71 5.38
N ASN A 39 -16.92 4.41 5.41
CA ASN A 39 -17.17 3.49 4.31
C ASN A 39 -16.47 3.91 3.01
N THR A 40 -15.22 4.39 3.12
CA THR A 40 -14.43 4.84 1.99
C THR A 40 -13.31 3.89 1.60
N LEU A 41 -13.27 2.70 2.23
CA LEU A 41 -12.20 1.73 1.98
C LEU A 41 -12.16 1.29 0.52
N GLU A 42 -13.31 0.99 -0.08
CA GLU A 42 -13.34 0.53 -1.48
C GLU A 42 -12.81 1.60 -2.43
N ASP A 43 -13.18 2.87 -2.22
CA ASP A 43 -12.66 3.98 -3.01
C ASP A 43 -11.14 4.07 -2.88
N HIS A 44 -10.64 3.87 -1.66
CA HIS A 44 -9.19 3.87 -1.40
C HIS A 44 -8.49 2.73 -2.14
N LEU A 45 -9.08 1.53 -2.14
CA LEU A 45 -8.51 0.40 -2.86
C LEU A 45 -8.42 0.68 -4.37
N GLN A 46 -9.43 1.33 -4.94
CA GLN A 46 -9.39 1.71 -6.35
C GLN A 46 -8.26 2.70 -6.65
N ILE A 47 -8.01 3.64 -5.75
CA ILE A 47 -6.89 4.58 -5.88
C ILE A 47 -5.56 3.82 -5.85
N LEU A 48 -5.43 2.82 -5.00
CA LEU A 48 -4.22 2.00 -4.92
C LEU A 48 -4.02 1.15 -6.17
N VAL A 49 -5.10 0.64 -6.75
CA VAL A 49 -5.03 -0.07 -8.04
C VAL A 49 -4.48 0.86 -9.11
N ASP A 50 -4.99 2.10 -9.19
CA ASP A 50 -4.48 3.10 -10.12
C ASP A 50 -2.99 3.37 -9.90
N PHE A 51 -2.58 3.49 -8.66
CA PHE A 51 -1.19 3.74 -8.28
C PHE A 51 -0.27 2.61 -8.78
N TRP A 52 -0.60 1.37 -8.47
CA TRP A 52 0.23 0.23 -8.86
C TRP A 52 0.16 -0.06 -10.35
N ASP A 53 -1.00 0.17 -10.99
CA ASP A 53 -1.14 0.05 -12.43
C ASP A 53 -0.21 1.03 -13.14
N ASN A 54 -0.16 2.27 -12.65
CA ASN A 54 0.75 3.28 -13.18
C ASN A 54 2.22 2.89 -13.01
N ILE A 55 2.60 2.37 -11.83
CA ILE A 55 3.98 2.01 -11.53
C ILE A 55 4.43 0.78 -12.33
N LEU A 56 3.60 -0.27 -12.37
CA LEU A 56 4.01 -1.55 -12.95
C LEU A 56 3.76 -1.64 -14.45
N PHE A 57 2.75 -0.95 -14.96
CA PHE A 57 2.37 -1.01 -16.38
C PHE A 57 2.48 0.32 -17.10
N TYR A 58 2.94 1.37 -16.43
CA TYR A 58 3.19 2.70 -17.02
C TYR A 58 1.94 3.32 -17.67
N THR A 59 0.78 3.14 -17.07
CA THR A 59 -0.50 3.55 -17.65
C THR A 59 -0.82 5.04 -17.51
N GLY A 60 -0.17 5.72 -16.54
CA GLY A 60 -0.52 7.11 -16.23
C GLY A 60 -1.84 7.27 -15.47
N ALA A 61 -2.40 6.17 -14.98
CA ALA A 61 -3.70 6.19 -14.29
C ALA A 61 -3.67 6.96 -12.97
N TYR A 62 -2.52 6.98 -12.27
CA TYR A 62 -2.39 7.65 -10.99
C TYR A 62 -1.71 9.00 -11.17
N ARG A 63 -2.40 10.08 -10.78
CA ARG A 63 -1.88 11.45 -10.88
C ARG A 63 -1.98 12.21 -9.56
N ARG A 64 -2.23 11.49 -8.47
CA ARG A 64 -2.36 12.09 -7.13
C ARG A 64 -1.00 12.17 -6.45
N ASN A 65 -0.94 12.98 -5.40
CA ASN A 65 0.24 13.08 -4.54
C ASN A 65 0.07 12.13 -3.35
N ALA A 66 0.72 10.97 -3.40
CA ALA A 66 0.62 9.96 -2.34
C ALA A 66 1.23 10.42 -1.01
N MET A 67 2.21 11.32 -1.06
CA MET A 67 2.91 11.78 0.15
C MET A 67 2.00 12.61 1.05
N ARG A 68 1.20 13.51 0.46
CA ARG A 68 0.39 14.46 1.23
C ARG A 68 -0.59 13.79 2.21
N PRO A 69 -1.39 12.78 1.79
CA PRO A 69 -2.30 12.12 2.74
C PRO A 69 -1.57 11.50 3.93
N HIS A 70 -0.36 10.96 3.72
CA HIS A 70 0.42 10.36 4.79
C HIS A 70 0.97 11.41 5.75
N LEU A 71 1.38 12.57 5.24
CA LEU A 71 1.83 13.67 6.09
C LEU A 71 0.68 14.22 6.93
N LEU A 72 -0.52 14.34 6.36
CA LEU A 72 -1.70 14.77 7.09
C LEU A 72 -2.10 13.76 8.15
N LEU A 73 -2.05 12.48 7.84
CA LEU A 73 -2.35 11.41 8.79
C LEU A 73 -1.38 11.46 9.97
N ASN A 74 -0.10 11.68 9.71
CA ASN A 74 0.93 11.75 10.74
C ASN A 74 0.68 12.85 11.77
N GLN A 75 -0.04 13.90 11.43
CA GLN A 75 -0.35 15.00 12.36
C GLN A 75 -1.29 14.56 13.47
N THR A 76 -2.20 13.63 13.20
CA THR A 76 -3.18 13.15 14.16
C THR A 76 -2.86 11.75 14.70
N LYS A 77 -2.26 10.91 13.86
CA LYS A 77 -1.88 9.54 14.20
C LYS A 77 -0.43 9.35 13.75
N PRO A 78 0.55 9.58 14.64
CA PRO A 78 1.96 9.55 14.24
C PRO A 78 2.38 8.24 13.61
N LEU A 79 3.05 8.34 12.46
CA LEU A 79 3.61 7.21 11.73
C LEU A 79 5.05 6.99 12.20
N GLN A 80 5.31 5.84 12.79
CA GLN A 80 6.61 5.51 13.35
C GLN A 80 7.31 4.45 12.51
N LYS A 81 8.60 4.25 12.77
CA LYS A 81 9.42 3.30 12.02
C LYS A 81 8.82 1.90 11.99
N GLU A 82 8.28 1.43 13.11
CA GLU A 82 7.67 0.12 13.21
C GLU A 82 6.46 -0.02 12.28
N HIS A 83 5.70 1.05 12.11
CA HIS A 83 4.52 1.04 11.25
C HIS A 83 4.89 0.81 9.79
N PHE A 84 5.96 1.43 9.32
CA PHE A 84 6.45 1.23 7.95
C PHE A 84 6.96 -0.19 7.75
N LYS A 85 7.62 -0.77 8.76
CA LYS A 85 8.08 -2.17 8.70
C LYS A 85 6.91 -3.14 8.63
N ILE A 86 5.88 -2.91 9.45
CA ILE A 86 4.68 -3.76 9.48
C ILE A 86 3.97 -3.69 8.14
N TRP A 87 3.78 -2.47 7.62
CA TRP A 87 3.16 -2.24 6.32
C TRP A 87 3.90 -3.00 5.22
N LEU A 88 5.22 -2.84 5.18
CA LEU A 88 6.06 -3.46 4.15
C LEU A 88 6.04 -4.99 4.25
N ASN A 89 6.10 -5.53 5.46
CA ASN A 89 6.02 -6.98 5.67
C ASN A 89 4.71 -7.55 5.16
N HIS A 90 3.59 -6.91 5.49
CA HIS A 90 2.28 -7.38 5.03
C HIS A 90 2.18 -7.31 3.51
N PHE A 91 2.70 -6.24 2.92
CA PHE A 91 2.68 -6.09 1.46
C PHE A 91 3.51 -7.18 0.77
N ASN A 92 4.74 -7.39 1.23
CA ASN A 92 5.63 -8.40 0.66
C ASN A 92 5.05 -9.81 0.83
N ASN A 93 4.48 -10.11 1.99
CA ASN A 93 3.88 -11.42 2.25
C ASN A 93 2.66 -11.65 1.34
N THR A 94 1.85 -10.62 1.12
CA THR A 94 0.70 -10.72 0.23
C THR A 94 1.13 -10.99 -1.20
N LEU A 95 2.19 -10.32 -1.65
CA LEU A 95 2.77 -10.59 -2.97
C LEU A 95 3.21 -12.05 -3.09
N ASP A 96 3.99 -12.53 -2.12
CA ASP A 96 4.54 -13.87 -2.16
C ASP A 96 3.48 -14.96 -2.07
N GLU A 97 2.40 -14.70 -1.36
CA GLU A 97 1.31 -15.67 -1.19
C GLU A 97 0.47 -15.83 -2.45
N ASN A 98 0.41 -14.82 -3.30
CA ASN A 98 -0.54 -14.77 -4.40
C ASN A 98 0.09 -14.74 -5.79
N PHE A 99 1.33 -14.28 -5.90
CA PHE A 99 1.96 -14.04 -7.20
C PHE A 99 3.41 -14.48 -7.25
N THR A 100 3.95 -14.53 -8.47
CA THR A 100 5.36 -14.81 -8.73
C THR A 100 5.82 -13.98 -9.92
N GLY A 101 7.13 -13.94 -10.17
CA GLY A 101 7.69 -13.31 -11.37
C GLY A 101 8.33 -11.95 -11.14
N GLN A 102 8.73 -11.31 -12.24
CA GLN A 102 9.49 -10.07 -12.21
C GLN A 102 8.70 -8.89 -11.65
N LEU A 103 7.39 -8.82 -11.91
CA LEU A 103 6.58 -7.73 -11.38
C LEU A 103 6.41 -7.81 -9.87
N VAL A 104 6.46 -9.02 -9.29
CA VAL A 104 6.48 -9.16 -7.82
C VAL A 104 7.75 -8.53 -7.26
N HIS A 105 8.89 -8.82 -7.88
CA HIS A 105 10.15 -8.23 -7.46
C HIS A 105 10.14 -6.71 -7.61
N ALA A 106 9.64 -6.22 -8.73
CA ALA A 106 9.52 -4.77 -8.99
C ALA A 106 8.61 -4.10 -7.95
N ALA A 107 7.49 -4.72 -7.61
CA ALA A 107 6.55 -4.18 -6.62
C ALA A 107 7.19 -4.12 -5.24
N LYS A 108 7.92 -5.16 -4.83
CA LYS A 108 8.64 -5.18 -3.55
C LYS A 108 9.68 -4.06 -3.47
N THR A 109 10.47 -3.91 -4.52
CA THR A 109 11.51 -2.89 -4.58
C THR A 109 10.91 -1.50 -4.50
N ARG A 110 9.83 -1.26 -5.24
CA ARG A 110 9.17 0.04 -5.23
C ARG A 110 8.52 0.32 -3.87
N ALA A 111 7.87 -0.67 -3.27
CA ALA A 111 7.24 -0.52 -1.96
C ALA A 111 8.27 -0.18 -0.89
N GLN A 112 9.45 -0.81 -0.93
CA GLN A 112 10.53 -0.52 0.00
C GLN A 112 11.02 0.92 -0.16
N SER A 113 11.19 1.38 -1.39
CA SER A 113 11.60 2.77 -1.67
C SER A 113 10.55 3.76 -1.18
N ILE A 114 9.27 3.48 -1.40
CA ILE A 114 8.17 4.33 -0.96
C ILE A 114 8.16 4.44 0.56
N ALA A 115 8.27 3.31 1.26
CA ALA A 115 8.28 3.28 2.72
C ALA A 115 9.46 4.09 3.26
N MET A 116 10.65 3.94 2.68
CA MET A 116 11.84 4.67 3.08
C MET A 116 11.67 6.17 2.90
N VAL A 117 11.17 6.62 1.74
CA VAL A 117 10.98 8.04 1.46
C VAL A 117 9.92 8.63 2.40
N MET A 118 8.81 7.93 2.63
CA MET A 118 7.76 8.41 3.52
C MET A 118 8.26 8.52 4.97
N GLU A 119 9.03 7.53 5.43
CA GLU A 119 9.61 7.58 6.78
C GLU A 119 10.51 8.80 6.94
N LEU A 120 11.37 9.08 5.96
CA LEU A 120 12.23 10.25 5.98
C LEU A 120 11.42 11.55 6.02
N LYS A 121 10.35 11.64 5.24
CA LYS A 121 9.53 12.85 5.16
C LYS A 121 8.75 13.10 6.44
N VAL A 122 8.14 12.09 7.05
CA VAL A 122 7.39 12.26 8.30
C VAL A 122 8.32 12.64 9.45
N ASN A 123 9.56 12.19 9.43
CA ASN A 123 10.54 12.51 10.48
C ASN A 123 11.11 13.94 10.36
N GLN A 124 10.85 14.62 9.25
CA GLN A 124 11.26 16.02 9.06
C GLN A 124 10.23 17.03 9.57
N LEU A 125 9.06 16.57 10.00
CA LEU A 125 7.95 17.44 10.44
C LEU A 125 8.03 17.80 11.93
#